data_a2c3553aae4e53c64937579af60e5fe6
#
_entry.id   a2c3553aae4e53c64937579af60e5fe6
#
_cell.length_a   1.000
_cell.length_b   1.000
_cell.length_c   1.000
_cell.angle_alpha   90.00
_cell.angle_beta   90.00
_cell.angle_gamma   90.00
#
_symmetry.space_group_name_H-M   'P 1'
#
loop_
_entity.id
_entity.type
_entity.pdbx_description
1 polymer ?
#
loop_
_entity_poly.entity_id
_entity_poly.type
_entity_poly.pdbx_seq_one_letter_code
_entity_poly.pdbx_strand_id
1 'polypeptide(L)'
;MTPDVSPPRDFGRVQRRGVALTEASAQETPCSGSGMRSAMTIRRVCVFCGSSSGGHPDYARAARAVGVLLAREGIGLVYGGGKTGLMGEIADAALQARGEVIGIIPVHLEAREIAHRGLGDLRVVGTMHERKAAMAELVDGFIALPGGLGTLEEFFEVATWNQLGIHGKPTVLLNVRGYYDRLDDLLGHAVSEGFLRADQRERIAIVNEPSALLGALRALIAVSPGEGAQR
;
A
#
# COMPACT_ATOMS: atom_id res chain seq x y z
N MET A 1 -2.76 1.18 -51.53
CA MET A 1 -2.14 2.21 -50.69
C MET A 1 -1.71 1.55 -49.39
N THR A 2 -0.44 1.18 -49.30
CA THR A 2 0.20 0.58 -48.14
C THR A 2 0.86 1.71 -47.35
N PRO A 3 0.71 1.75 -46.00
CA PRO A 3 1.42 2.76 -45.20
C PRO A 3 2.89 2.39 -45.04
N ASP A 4 3.73 3.40 -45.27
CA ASP A 4 5.20 3.41 -45.11
C ASP A 4 5.56 3.31 -43.62
N VAL A 5 6.36 2.32 -43.26
CA VAL A 5 6.89 2.12 -41.89
C VAL A 5 8.37 2.45 -41.92
N SER A 6 8.74 3.66 -41.50
CA SER A 6 10.13 4.06 -41.29
C SER A 6 10.68 3.47 -39.99
N PRO A 7 11.98 3.04 -39.97
CA PRO A 7 12.60 2.43 -38.78
C PRO A 7 13.03 3.47 -37.73
N PRO A 8 13.16 3.06 -36.45
CA PRO A 8 13.52 3.95 -35.33
C PRO A 8 14.98 4.42 -35.38
N ARG A 9 15.20 5.65 -34.90
CA ARG A 9 16.49 6.32 -34.84
C ARG A 9 17.40 5.73 -33.75
N ASP A 10 18.66 5.56 -34.16
CA ASP A 10 19.80 5.08 -33.37
C ASP A 10 20.18 6.06 -32.26
N PHE A 11 20.20 5.58 -30.98
CA PHE A 11 20.67 6.35 -29.84
C PHE A 11 22.14 6.10 -29.57
N GLY A 12 22.91 7.16 -29.70
CA GLY A 12 24.35 7.23 -29.66
C GLY A 12 25.01 6.58 -28.43
N ARG A 13 26.09 5.90 -28.72
CA ARG A 13 27.05 5.22 -27.86
C ARG A 13 27.75 6.21 -26.91
N VAL A 14 27.54 6.11 -25.59
CA VAL A 14 28.31 6.85 -24.58
C VAL A 14 29.65 6.15 -24.32
N GLN A 15 30.76 6.84 -24.62
CA GLN A 15 32.13 6.40 -24.34
C GLN A 15 32.39 6.45 -22.80
N ARG A 16 32.80 5.32 -22.23
CA ARG A 16 33.34 5.25 -20.86
C ARG A 16 34.85 5.62 -20.90
N ARG A 17 35.19 6.69 -20.18
CA ARG A 17 36.60 7.01 -19.84
C ARG A 17 37.03 6.16 -18.64
N GLY A 18 38.12 5.41 -18.81
CA GLY A 18 38.75 4.63 -17.75
C GLY A 18 39.45 5.55 -16.73
N VAL A 19 39.32 5.19 -15.45
CA VAL A 19 40.11 5.75 -14.36
C VAL A 19 40.98 4.62 -13.79
N ALA A 20 42.27 4.91 -13.68
CA ALA A 20 43.32 3.99 -13.24
C ALA A 20 43.17 3.62 -11.76
N LEU A 21 43.39 2.33 -11.44
CA LEU A 21 43.46 1.80 -10.08
C LEU A 21 44.87 2.04 -9.51
N THR A 22 44.94 2.72 -8.39
CA THR A 22 46.10 2.71 -7.49
C THR A 22 45.87 1.72 -6.37
N GLU A 23 46.76 0.75 -6.26
CA GLU A 23 46.79 -0.23 -5.16
C GLU A 23 47.15 0.45 -3.82
N ALA A 24 46.34 0.28 -2.79
CA ALA A 24 46.68 0.55 -1.41
C ALA A 24 46.34 -0.67 -0.56
N SER A 25 47.32 -1.10 0.19
CA SER A 25 47.46 -2.32 0.98
C SER A 25 46.30 -2.49 2.02
N ALA A 26 45.78 -3.70 2.06
CA ALA A 26 44.83 -4.19 3.06
C ALA A 26 45.49 -4.39 4.43
N GLN A 27 44.86 -3.85 5.46
CA GLN A 27 44.96 -4.37 6.83
C GLN A 27 43.57 -4.89 7.22
N GLU A 28 43.49 -6.19 7.36
CA GLU A 28 42.29 -6.90 7.82
C GLU A 28 42.12 -6.70 9.33
N THR A 29 41.02 -6.08 9.73
CA THR A 29 40.49 -6.15 11.10
C THR A 29 39.23 -7.03 11.05
N PRO A 30 39.08 -8.06 11.90
CA PRO A 30 37.87 -8.88 11.91
C PRO A 30 36.76 -8.14 12.66
N CYS A 31 35.86 -7.52 11.93
CA CYS A 31 34.57 -7.08 12.49
C CYS A 31 33.61 -8.25 12.54
N SER A 32 33.52 -8.88 13.73
CA SER A 32 32.39 -9.70 14.14
C SER A 32 31.17 -8.78 14.32
N GLY A 33 30.41 -8.58 13.28
CA GLY A 33 29.13 -7.88 13.26
C GLY A 33 28.04 -8.85 12.85
N SER A 34 27.37 -9.48 13.83
CA SER A 34 26.09 -10.13 13.61
C SER A 34 25.15 -9.11 12.98
N GLY A 35 24.92 -9.23 11.67
CA GLY A 35 23.96 -8.42 10.93
C GLY A 35 22.54 -8.65 11.44
N MET A 36 22.17 -7.94 12.49
CA MET A 36 20.78 -7.76 12.89
C MET A 36 20.12 -7.05 11.69
N ARG A 37 19.33 -7.79 10.91
CA ARG A 37 18.45 -7.20 9.88
C ARG A 37 17.68 -6.11 10.58
N SER A 38 17.92 -4.86 10.21
CA SER A 38 17.12 -3.71 10.66
C SER A 38 15.67 -4.06 10.45
N ALA A 39 14.91 -4.21 11.54
CA ALA A 39 13.47 -4.45 11.43
C ALA A 39 12.90 -3.31 10.60
N MET A 40 12.40 -3.62 9.41
CA MET A 40 11.82 -2.60 8.52
C MET A 40 10.68 -1.92 9.26
N THR A 41 10.92 -0.67 9.63
CA THR A 41 9.97 0.14 10.40
C THR A 41 8.87 0.62 9.46
N ILE A 42 7.62 0.23 9.71
CA ILE A 42 6.45 0.77 9.01
C ILE A 42 6.28 2.21 9.46
N ARG A 43 6.42 3.16 8.54
CA ARG A 43 6.24 4.60 8.80
C ARG A 43 4.87 5.10 8.42
N ARG A 44 4.34 4.62 7.31
CA ARG A 44 3.01 5.00 6.79
C ARG A 44 2.31 3.81 6.18
N VAL A 45 0.99 3.78 6.31
CA VAL A 45 0.13 2.81 5.63
C VAL A 45 -0.97 3.52 4.86
N CYS A 46 -1.32 2.96 3.70
CA CYS A 46 -2.48 3.38 2.96
C CYS A 46 -3.70 2.59 3.44
N VAL A 47 -4.81 3.28 3.70
CA VAL A 47 -6.07 2.63 4.06
C VAL A 47 -7.13 2.92 3.02
N PHE A 48 -7.61 1.86 2.38
CA PHE A 48 -8.78 1.87 1.50
C PHE A 48 -10.02 1.51 2.32
N CYS A 49 -11.09 2.26 2.18
CA CYS A 49 -12.34 2.02 2.90
C CYS A 49 -13.53 2.69 2.23
N GLY A 50 -14.74 2.31 2.64
CA GLY A 50 -15.97 2.84 2.06
C GLY A 50 -16.16 4.34 2.28
N SER A 51 -16.63 5.06 1.25
CA SER A 51 -17.19 6.41 1.36
C SER A 51 -18.59 6.42 2.02
N SER A 52 -19.12 5.23 2.34
CA SER A 52 -20.32 4.98 3.14
C SER A 52 -19.93 4.29 4.44
N SER A 53 -20.73 4.46 5.51
CA SER A 53 -20.51 3.82 6.81
C SER A 53 -20.93 2.34 6.84
N GLY A 54 -21.60 1.85 5.79
CA GLY A 54 -22.20 0.52 5.76
C GLY A 54 -23.46 0.39 6.62
N GLY A 55 -24.06 -0.79 6.61
CA GLY A 55 -25.33 -1.07 7.30
C GLY A 55 -25.21 -1.45 8.79
N HIS A 56 -23.99 -1.47 9.36
CA HIS A 56 -23.78 -1.87 10.75
C HIS A 56 -22.74 -0.97 11.44
N PRO A 57 -22.99 -0.58 12.72
CA PRO A 57 -22.11 0.34 13.46
C PRO A 57 -20.69 -0.22 13.72
N ASP A 58 -20.50 -1.53 13.62
CA ASP A 58 -19.19 -2.16 13.80
C ASP A 58 -18.17 -1.70 12.77
N TYR A 59 -18.60 -1.40 11.54
CA TYR A 59 -17.73 -0.90 10.50
C TYR A 59 -17.10 0.45 10.88
N ALA A 60 -17.92 1.39 11.35
CA ALA A 60 -17.44 2.68 11.83
C ALA A 60 -16.57 2.54 13.09
N ARG A 61 -16.94 1.62 14.01
CA ARG A 61 -16.11 1.33 15.21
C ARG A 61 -14.72 0.79 14.82
N ALA A 62 -14.68 -0.14 13.87
CA ALA A 62 -13.42 -0.70 13.37
C ALA A 62 -12.55 0.37 12.69
N ALA A 63 -13.16 1.23 11.86
CA ALA A 63 -12.44 2.32 11.21
C ALA A 63 -11.81 3.28 12.23
N ARG A 64 -12.57 3.71 13.25
CA ARG A 64 -12.04 4.54 14.35
C ARG A 64 -10.93 3.84 15.12
N ALA A 65 -11.10 2.54 15.43
CA ALA A 65 -10.09 1.76 16.14
C ALA A 65 -8.77 1.67 15.35
N VAL A 66 -8.84 1.51 14.02
CA VAL A 66 -7.66 1.53 13.15
C VAL A 66 -6.99 2.90 13.16
N GLY A 67 -7.74 4.00 13.04
CA GLY A 67 -7.20 5.36 13.11
C GLY A 67 -6.44 5.62 14.40
N VAL A 68 -7.04 5.26 15.54
CA VAL A 68 -6.41 5.39 16.87
C VAL A 68 -5.17 4.49 16.99
N LEU A 69 -5.24 3.24 16.48
CA LEU A 69 -4.11 2.31 16.50
C LEU A 69 -2.91 2.89 15.76
N LEU A 70 -3.10 3.35 14.52
CA LEU A 70 -2.03 3.93 13.71
C LEU A 70 -1.38 5.13 14.39
N ALA A 71 -2.20 6.05 14.92
CA ALA A 71 -1.71 7.23 15.63
C ALA A 71 -0.88 6.86 16.88
N ARG A 72 -1.33 5.89 17.68
CA ARG A 72 -0.62 5.43 18.89
C ARG A 72 0.72 4.77 18.58
N GLU A 73 0.80 4.07 17.46
CA GLU A 73 2.03 3.40 16.99
C GLU A 73 2.97 4.35 16.22
N GLY A 74 2.61 5.64 16.09
CA GLY A 74 3.38 6.62 15.34
C GLY A 74 3.42 6.36 13.83
N ILE A 75 2.42 5.63 13.30
CA ILE A 75 2.31 5.27 11.88
C ILE A 75 1.37 6.27 11.19
N GLY A 76 1.85 6.93 10.14
CA GLY A 76 1.05 7.86 9.35
C GLY A 76 -0.04 7.15 8.56
N LEU A 77 -1.24 7.74 8.54
CA LEU A 77 -2.38 7.32 7.72
C LEU A 77 -2.35 8.04 6.38
N VAL A 78 -2.32 7.29 5.27
CA VAL A 78 -2.58 7.80 3.92
C VAL A 78 -3.92 7.24 3.45
N TYR A 79 -4.81 8.09 2.91
CA TYR A 79 -6.13 7.64 2.48
C TYR A 79 -6.74 8.53 1.38
N GLY A 80 -7.95 8.23 0.94
CA GLY A 80 -8.62 8.89 -0.18
C GLY A 80 -9.04 10.34 0.02
N GLY A 81 -8.80 10.97 1.18
CA GLY A 81 -9.04 12.41 1.40
C GLY A 81 -10.50 12.80 1.61
N GLY A 82 -11.46 11.87 1.55
CA GLY A 82 -12.88 12.14 1.78
C GLY A 82 -13.26 12.24 3.25
N LYS A 83 -14.34 13.00 3.54
CA LYS A 83 -14.89 13.17 4.90
C LYS A 83 -16.10 12.28 5.18
N THR A 84 -16.62 11.57 4.18
CA THR A 84 -17.82 10.76 4.30
C THR A 84 -17.51 9.30 4.65
N GLY A 85 -18.48 8.64 5.30
CA GLY A 85 -18.41 7.21 5.61
C GLY A 85 -17.21 6.81 6.46
N LEU A 86 -16.65 5.64 6.19
CA LEU A 86 -15.50 5.12 6.93
C LEU A 86 -14.23 5.95 6.73
N MET A 87 -14.12 6.66 5.60
CA MET A 87 -13.00 7.58 5.35
C MET A 87 -12.96 8.70 6.38
N GLY A 88 -14.09 9.36 6.66
CA GLY A 88 -14.16 10.38 7.71
C GLY A 88 -13.91 9.80 9.09
N GLU A 89 -14.50 8.64 9.40
CA GLU A 89 -14.36 7.98 10.70
C GLU A 89 -12.90 7.66 11.06
N ILE A 90 -12.14 7.11 10.11
CA ILE A 90 -10.73 6.76 10.35
C ILE A 90 -9.84 8.00 10.45
N ALA A 91 -10.05 8.99 9.57
CA ALA A 91 -9.25 10.20 9.55
C ALA A 91 -9.48 11.04 10.82
N ASP A 92 -10.75 11.27 11.21
CA ASP A 92 -11.09 12.01 12.42
C ASP A 92 -10.53 11.32 13.68
N ALA A 93 -10.61 9.99 13.77
CA ALA A 93 -10.07 9.23 14.90
C ALA A 93 -8.53 9.31 14.98
N ALA A 94 -7.84 9.25 13.85
CA ALA A 94 -6.38 9.41 13.79
C ALA A 94 -5.96 10.83 14.20
N LEU A 95 -6.65 11.87 13.70
CA LEU A 95 -6.39 13.28 14.07
C LEU A 95 -6.64 13.54 15.56
N GLN A 96 -7.75 13.04 16.12
CA GLN A 96 -8.06 13.15 17.55
C GLN A 96 -7.00 12.50 18.43
N ALA A 97 -6.39 11.41 17.94
CA ALA A 97 -5.27 10.73 18.59
C ALA A 97 -3.90 11.37 18.26
N ARG A 98 -3.87 12.54 17.58
CA ARG A 98 -2.68 13.29 17.16
C ARG A 98 -1.76 12.54 16.19
N GLY A 99 -2.33 11.65 15.37
CA GLY A 99 -1.63 10.94 14.29
C GLY A 99 -1.40 11.81 13.06
N GLU A 100 -0.40 11.46 12.26
CA GLU A 100 -0.19 12.02 10.91
C GLU A 100 -1.29 11.50 9.99
N VAL A 101 -1.96 12.40 9.26
CA VAL A 101 -2.99 12.03 8.28
C VAL A 101 -2.76 12.78 6.97
N ILE A 102 -2.60 12.03 5.88
CA ILE A 102 -2.44 12.55 4.52
C ILE A 102 -3.63 12.10 3.69
N GLY A 103 -4.41 13.05 3.18
CA GLY A 103 -5.50 12.79 2.25
C GLY A 103 -5.07 13.06 0.81
N ILE A 104 -5.43 12.17 -0.13
CA ILE A 104 -5.16 12.39 -1.57
C ILE A 104 -6.48 12.26 -2.33
N ILE A 105 -6.93 13.33 -2.97
CA ILE A 105 -8.22 13.39 -3.62
C ILE A 105 -8.10 13.97 -5.04
N PRO A 106 -8.73 13.37 -6.06
CA PRO A 106 -8.80 13.96 -7.38
C PRO A 106 -9.78 15.14 -7.42
N VAL A 107 -9.48 16.14 -8.24
CA VAL A 107 -10.30 17.35 -8.42
C VAL A 107 -11.79 17.01 -8.65
N HIS A 108 -12.08 16.02 -9.51
CA HIS A 108 -13.46 15.66 -9.83
C HIS A 108 -14.23 14.96 -8.70
N LEU A 109 -13.54 14.44 -7.67
CA LEU A 109 -14.13 13.84 -6.48
C LEU A 109 -14.20 14.78 -5.29
N GLU A 110 -13.47 15.88 -5.31
CA GLU A 110 -13.39 16.83 -4.19
C GLU A 110 -14.77 17.28 -3.68
N ALA A 111 -15.69 17.58 -4.60
CA ALA A 111 -17.06 17.96 -4.25
C ALA A 111 -17.95 16.75 -3.89
N ARG A 112 -17.77 15.60 -4.55
CA ARG A 112 -18.61 14.39 -4.39
C ARG A 112 -18.30 13.64 -3.09
N GLU A 113 -17.03 13.51 -2.73
CA GLU A 113 -16.58 12.84 -1.51
C GLU A 113 -16.50 13.79 -0.30
N ILE A 114 -16.86 15.06 -0.50
CA ILE A 114 -16.74 16.13 0.50
C ILE A 114 -15.33 16.08 1.09
N ALA A 115 -14.37 16.65 0.36
CA ALA A 115 -12.96 16.67 0.79
C ALA A 115 -12.80 17.05 2.25
N HIS A 116 -11.96 16.34 2.97
CA HIS A 116 -11.74 16.54 4.39
C HIS A 116 -10.84 17.77 4.63
N ARG A 117 -11.43 18.96 4.59
CA ARG A 117 -10.71 20.26 4.71
C ARG A 117 -10.09 20.51 6.09
N GLY A 118 -10.34 19.63 7.07
CA GLY A 118 -9.71 19.67 8.39
C GLY A 118 -8.33 19.01 8.45
N LEU A 119 -7.85 18.45 7.33
CA LEU A 119 -6.51 17.86 7.25
C LEU A 119 -5.44 18.94 7.12
N GLY A 120 -4.31 18.74 7.81
CA GLY A 120 -3.11 19.56 7.60
C GLY A 120 -2.37 19.25 6.29
N ASP A 121 -2.53 18.02 5.75
CA ASP A 121 -1.97 17.59 4.44
C ASP A 121 -3.09 16.96 3.59
N LEU A 122 -3.76 17.79 2.79
CA LEU A 122 -4.72 17.35 1.77
C LEU A 122 -4.16 17.68 0.39
N ARG A 123 -3.86 16.65 -0.38
CA ARG A 123 -3.28 16.76 -1.72
C ARG A 123 -4.35 16.57 -2.78
N VAL A 124 -4.57 17.60 -3.59
CA VAL A 124 -5.50 17.55 -4.72
C VAL A 124 -4.70 17.20 -5.98
N VAL A 125 -5.13 16.16 -6.69
CA VAL A 125 -4.46 15.63 -7.90
C VAL A 125 -5.40 15.68 -9.10
N GLY A 126 -4.84 15.62 -10.31
CA GLY A 126 -5.62 15.74 -11.55
C GLY A 126 -6.46 14.50 -11.87
N THR A 127 -5.92 13.32 -11.67
CA THR A 127 -6.48 12.05 -12.13
C THR A 127 -6.53 10.97 -11.04
N MET A 128 -7.34 9.92 -11.27
CA MET A 128 -7.34 8.73 -10.40
C MET A 128 -6.00 7.97 -10.45
N HIS A 129 -5.31 7.96 -11.59
CA HIS A 129 -3.99 7.32 -11.70
C HIS A 129 -2.94 8.04 -10.85
N GLU A 130 -2.90 9.38 -10.91
CA GLU A 130 -2.03 10.18 -10.04
C GLU A 130 -2.33 9.96 -8.56
N ARG A 131 -3.62 9.88 -8.17
CA ARG A 131 -4.03 9.57 -6.79
C ARG A 131 -3.42 8.25 -6.32
N LYS A 132 -3.66 7.16 -7.05
CA LYS A 132 -3.24 5.82 -6.67
C LYS A 132 -1.71 5.70 -6.65
N ALA A 133 -1.01 6.27 -7.62
CA ALA A 133 0.45 6.32 -7.65
C ALA A 133 1.01 7.06 -6.43
N ALA A 134 0.50 8.27 -6.13
CA ALA A 134 0.93 9.06 -4.99
C ALA A 134 0.65 8.37 -3.66
N MET A 135 -0.52 7.70 -3.51
CA MET A 135 -0.82 6.90 -2.32
C MET A 135 0.18 5.75 -2.16
N ALA A 136 0.46 5.02 -3.25
CA ALA A 136 1.37 3.89 -3.21
C ALA A 136 2.82 4.30 -2.90
N GLU A 137 3.32 5.42 -3.41
CA GLU A 137 4.68 5.90 -3.17
C GLU A 137 4.94 6.27 -1.70
N LEU A 138 3.94 6.80 -1.00
CA LEU A 138 4.07 7.35 0.35
C LEU A 138 4.12 6.28 1.46
N VAL A 139 3.77 5.03 1.18
CA VAL A 139 3.44 4.02 2.21
C VAL A 139 4.34 2.79 2.16
N ASP A 140 4.38 2.08 3.26
CA ASP A 140 5.14 0.84 3.41
C ASP A 140 4.22 -0.41 3.31
N GLY A 141 2.89 -0.22 3.30
CA GLY A 141 1.90 -1.28 3.17
C GLY A 141 0.48 -0.75 3.02
N PHE A 142 -0.45 -1.64 2.74
CA PHE A 142 -1.85 -1.34 2.47
C PHE A 142 -2.77 -2.07 3.43
N ILE A 143 -3.85 -1.41 3.83
CA ILE A 143 -4.95 -1.99 4.61
C ILE A 143 -6.25 -1.72 3.86
N ALA A 144 -7.11 -2.71 3.70
CA ALA A 144 -8.47 -2.50 3.20
C ALA A 144 -9.48 -2.85 4.28
N LEU A 145 -10.29 -1.85 4.66
CA LEU A 145 -11.49 -2.01 5.47
C LEU A 145 -12.69 -2.29 4.55
N PRO A 146 -13.84 -2.72 5.09
CA PRO A 146 -15.06 -2.86 4.29
C PRO A 146 -15.38 -1.62 3.47
N GLY A 147 -15.80 -1.84 2.22
CA GLY A 147 -16.10 -0.75 1.29
C GLY A 147 -16.77 -1.24 0.01
N GLY A 148 -17.07 -0.33 -0.90
CA GLY A 148 -17.71 -0.64 -2.17
C GLY A 148 -16.70 -0.98 -3.28
N LEU A 149 -17.15 -0.80 -4.54
CA LEU A 149 -16.36 -1.12 -5.73
C LEU A 149 -15.01 -0.38 -5.77
N GLY A 150 -14.96 0.89 -5.33
CA GLY A 150 -13.70 1.65 -5.29
C GLY A 150 -12.67 1.01 -4.35
N THR A 151 -13.10 0.58 -3.15
CA THR A 151 -12.22 -0.10 -2.19
C THR A 151 -11.71 -1.42 -2.73
N LEU A 152 -12.56 -2.20 -3.41
CA LEU A 152 -12.18 -3.47 -4.04
C LEU A 152 -11.25 -3.23 -5.23
N GLU A 153 -11.51 -2.21 -6.03
CA GLU A 153 -10.65 -1.83 -7.17
C GLU A 153 -9.26 -1.43 -6.69
N GLU A 154 -9.15 -0.55 -5.68
CA GLU A 154 -7.89 -0.14 -5.09
C GLU A 154 -7.13 -1.33 -4.48
N PHE A 155 -7.82 -2.23 -3.79
CA PHE A 155 -7.23 -3.46 -3.25
C PHE A 155 -6.67 -4.37 -4.35
N PHE A 156 -7.47 -4.68 -5.38
CA PHE A 156 -7.03 -5.55 -6.48
C PHE A 156 -5.88 -4.93 -7.28
N GLU A 157 -5.88 -3.62 -7.46
CA GLU A 157 -4.79 -2.93 -8.15
C GLU A 157 -3.46 -3.09 -7.41
N VAL A 158 -3.40 -2.78 -6.11
CA VAL A 158 -2.14 -2.90 -5.35
C VAL A 158 -1.71 -4.36 -5.18
N ALA A 159 -2.66 -5.30 -5.07
CA ALA A 159 -2.36 -6.73 -5.07
C ALA A 159 -1.77 -7.18 -6.42
N THR A 160 -2.31 -6.68 -7.53
CA THR A 160 -1.79 -6.95 -8.88
C THR A 160 -0.40 -6.31 -9.08
N TRP A 161 -0.17 -5.09 -8.61
CA TRP A 161 1.15 -4.45 -8.66
C TRP A 161 2.19 -5.24 -7.87
N ASN A 162 1.83 -5.80 -6.72
CA ASN A 162 2.71 -6.70 -5.97
C ASN A 162 3.00 -7.97 -6.77
N GLN A 163 1.99 -8.59 -7.40
CA GLN A 163 2.13 -9.76 -8.27
C GLN A 163 3.07 -9.49 -9.44
N LEU A 164 3.00 -8.31 -10.05
CA LEU A 164 3.83 -7.89 -11.19
C LEU A 164 5.23 -7.44 -10.78
N GLY A 165 5.54 -7.38 -9.47
CA GLY A 165 6.83 -6.92 -8.96
C GLY A 165 7.05 -5.40 -9.08
N ILE A 166 5.98 -4.61 -9.29
CA ILE A 166 6.04 -3.15 -9.30
C ILE A 166 6.40 -2.64 -7.90
N HIS A 167 5.91 -3.34 -6.85
CA HIS A 167 6.33 -3.13 -5.47
C HIS A 167 6.24 -4.43 -4.67
N GLY A 168 6.94 -4.50 -3.53
CA GLY A 168 6.87 -5.63 -2.59
C GLY A 168 6.03 -5.36 -1.33
N LYS A 169 5.15 -4.33 -1.35
CA LYS A 169 4.43 -3.86 -0.16
C LYS A 169 3.28 -4.80 0.19
N PRO A 170 3.13 -5.19 1.48
CA PRO A 170 2.10 -6.11 1.93
C PRO A 170 0.71 -5.48 1.89
N THR A 171 -0.31 -6.33 1.76
CA THR A 171 -1.72 -5.93 1.81
C THR A 171 -2.46 -6.76 2.84
N VAL A 172 -3.19 -6.11 3.75
CA VAL A 172 -4.00 -6.74 4.79
C VAL A 172 -5.46 -6.31 4.68
N LEU A 173 -6.38 -7.26 4.68
CA LEU A 173 -7.82 -7.02 4.73
C LEU A 173 -8.31 -7.11 6.17
N LEU A 174 -9.07 -6.12 6.65
CA LEU A 174 -9.74 -6.16 7.94
C LEU A 174 -11.16 -6.71 7.76
N ASN A 175 -11.35 -7.95 8.16
CA ASN A 175 -12.57 -8.74 7.94
C ASN A 175 -13.63 -8.51 9.02
N VAL A 176 -14.10 -7.27 9.13
CA VAL A 176 -15.14 -6.91 10.11
C VAL A 176 -16.44 -7.68 9.79
N ARG A 177 -16.95 -8.45 10.73
CA ARG A 177 -18.21 -9.22 10.60
C ARG A 177 -18.21 -10.21 9.43
N GLY A 178 -17.06 -10.74 9.03
CA GLY A 178 -16.99 -11.66 7.88
C GLY A 178 -17.22 -10.98 6.52
N TYR A 179 -17.02 -9.66 6.44
CA TYR A 179 -17.26 -8.90 5.19
C TYR A 179 -16.46 -9.44 4.00
N TYR A 180 -15.24 -9.90 4.25
CA TYR A 180 -14.34 -10.43 3.24
C TYR A 180 -14.34 -11.97 3.12
N ASP A 181 -15.20 -12.70 3.85
CA ASP A 181 -15.25 -14.17 3.76
C ASP A 181 -15.46 -14.64 2.31
N ARG A 182 -16.38 -14.01 1.57
CA ARG A 182 -16.65 -14.37 0.17
C ARG A 182 -15.51 -14.01 -0.79
N LEU A 183 -14.76 -12.99 -0.46
CA LEU A 183 -13.56 -12.63 -1.22
C LEU A 183 -12.44 -13.63 -0.95
N ASP A 184 -12.28 -14.08 0.29
CA ASP A 184 -11.32 -15.12 0.68
C ASP A 184 -11.63 -16.43 -0.02
N ASP A 185 -12.90 -16.88 -0.01
CA ASP A 185 -13.39 -18.03 -0.76
C ASP A 185 -13.05 -17.91 -2.26
N LEU A 186 -13.30 -16.73 -2.87
CA LEU A 186 -13.01 -16.47 -4.29
C LEU A 186 -11.50 -16.56 -4.59
N LEU A 187 -10.66 -15.95 -3.76
CA LEU A 187 -9.21 -15.99 -3.93
C LEU A 187 -8.67 -17.43 -3.77
N GLY A 188 -9.19 -18.19 -2.80
CA GLY A 188 -8.88 -19.60 -2.63
C GLY A 188 -9.29 -20.45 -3.84
N HIS A 189 -10.49 -20.18 -4.40
CA HIS A 189 -10.97 -20.84 -5.62
C HIS A 189 -10.08 -20.51 -6.82
N ALA A 190 -9.67 -19.23 -6.97
CA ALA A 190 -8.75 -18.82 -8.03
C ALA A 190 -7.38 -19.56 -7.95
N VAL A 191 -6.92 -19.87 -6.74
CA VAL A 191 -5.71 -20.71 -6.55
C VAL A 191 -5.98 -22.14 -7.00
N SER A 192 -7.12 -22.76 -6.59
CA SER A 192 -7.47 -24.14 -6.97
C SER A 192 -7.65 -24.32 -8.47
N GLU A 193 -8.17 -23.29 -9.16
CA GLU A 193 -8.35 -23.29 -10.61
C GLU A 193 -7.08 -22.85 -11.40
N GLY A 194 -6.00 -22.51 -10.69
CA GLY A 194 -4.72 -22.16 -11.32
C GLY A 194 -4.62 -20.72 -11.88
N PHE A 195 -5.61 -19.85 -11.62
CA PHE A 195 -5.59 -18.45 -12.05
C PHE A 195 -4.80 -17.54 -11.11
N LEU A 196 -4.61 -17.95 -9.85
CA LEU A 196 -3.78 -17.25 -8.85
C LEU A 196 -2.75 -18.23 -8.29
N ARG A 197 -1.50 -17.84 -8.20
CA ARG A 197 -0.46 -18.67 -7.59
C ARG A 197 -0.58 -18.63 -6.06
N ALA A 198 -0.29 -19.75 -5.39
CA ALA A 198 -0.37 -19.87 -3.94
C ALA A 198 0.54 -18.83 -3.22
N ASP A 199 1.79 -18.65 -3.71
CA ASP A 199 2.73 -17.69 -3.15
C ASP A 199 2.24 -16.22 -3.25
N GLN A 200 1.44 -15.90 -4.26
CA GLN A 200 0.81 -14.59 -4.41
C GLN A 200 -0.39 -14.41 -3.48
N ARG A 201 -1.20 -15.48 -3.31
CA ARG A 201 -2.30 -15.48 -2.34
C ARG A 201 -1.78 -15.28 -0.90
N GLU A 202 -0.65 -15.88 -0.54
CA GLU A 202 -0.01 -15.75 0.77
C GLU A 202 0.46 -14.32 1.08
N ARG A 203 0.60 -13.45 0.08
CA ARG A 203 0.93 -12.02 0.26
C ARG A 203 -0.25 -11.15 0.68
N ILE A 204 -1.44 -11.72 0.75
CA ILE A 204 -2.66 -11.08 1.20
C ILE A 204 -3.06 -11.71 2.53
N ALA A 205 -2.91 -10.99 3.63
CA ALA A 205 -3.41 -11.43 4.93
C ALA A 205 -4.84 -10.93 5.17
N ILE A 206 -5.60 -11.74 5.90
CA ILE A 206 -6.96 -11.39 6.35
C ILE A 206 -6.97 -11.51 7.87
N VAL A 207 -7.39 -10.45 8.56
CA VAL A 207 -7.48 -10.42 10.02
C VAL A 207 -8.86 -9.92 10.45
N ASN A 208 -9.37 -10.41 11.58
CA ASN A 208 -10.72 -10.06 12.05
C ASN A 208 -10.73 -8.87 13.00
N GLU A 209 -9.58 -8.53 13.61
CA GLU A 209 -9.48 -7.51 14.64
C GLU A 209 -8.46 -6.42 14.27
N PRO A 210 -8.75 -5.14 14.55
CA PRO A 210 -7.81 -4.04 14.30
C PRO A 210 -6.44 -4.25 14.95
N SER A 211 -6.38 -4.85 16.15
CA SER A 211 -5.14 -5.11 16.89
C SER A 211 -4.19 -6.07 16.18
N ALA A 212 -4.68 -6.93 15.29
CA ALA A 212 -3.88 -7.89 14.54
C ALA A 212 -3.23 -7.29 13.27
N LEU A 213 -3.69 -6.13 12.79
CA LEU A 213 -3.28 -5.54 11.51
C LEU A 213 -1.76 -5.33 11.39
N LEU A 214 -1.15 -4.69 12.39
CA LEU A 214 0.28 -4.36 12.32
C LEU A 214 1.16 -5.60 12.46
N GLY A 215 0.72 -6.60 13.22
CA GLY A 215 1.38 -7.90 13.30
C GLY A 215 1.38 -8.59 11.94
N ALA A 216 0.25 -8.62 11.25
CA ALA A 216 0.11 -9.21 9.92
C ALA A 216 0.97 -8.45 8.87
N LEU A 217 0.95 -7.12 8.86
CA LEU A 217 1.80 -6.32 7.97
C LEU A 217 3.29 -6.63 8.18
N ARG A 218 3.75 -6.64 9.43
CA ARG A 218 5.16 -6.93 9.77
C ARG A 218 5.56 -8.36 9.36
N ALA A 219 4.68 -9.34 9.55
CA ALA A 219 4.91 -10.72 9.13
C ALA A 219 5.08 -10.85 7.62
N LEU A 220 4.22 -10.19 6.83
CA LEU A 220 4.32 -10.20 5.36
C LEU A 220 5.58 -9.50 4.84
N ILE A 221 6.03 -8.41 5.49
CA ILE A 221 7.29 -7.72 5.15
C ILE A 221 8.48 -8.67 5.38
N ALA A 222 8.48 -9.41 6.49
CA ALA A 222 9.59 -10.31 6.84
C ALA A 222 9.76 -11.49 5.86
N VAL A 223 8.67 -11.91 5.18
CA VAL A 223 8.66 -13.01 4.20
C VAL A 223 8.97 -12.51 2.78
N SER A 224 8.86 -11.20 2.50
CA SER A 224 9.18 -10.66 1.17
C SER A 224 10.66 -10.91 0.86
N PRO A 225 11.02 -11.61 -0.25
CA PRO A 225 12.41 -11.71 -0.69
C PRO A 225 12.92 -10.29 -0.95
N GLY A 226 14.04 -9.92 -0.35
CA GLY A 226 14.71 -8.66 -0.65
C GLY A 226 14.89 -8.52 -2.18
N GLU A 227 14.82 -7.30 -2.70
CA GLU A 227 15.07 -6.93 -4.11
C GLU A 227 16.37 -7.59 -4.59
N GLY A 228 16.28 -8.75 -5.23
CA GLY A 228 17.48 -9.51 -5.62
C GLY A 228 17.22 -10.73 -6.51
N ALA A 229 16.00 -11.03 -6.90
CA ALA A 229 15.71 -12.15 -7.80
C ALA A 229 15.07 -11.66 -9.11
N GLN A 230 15.79 -10.82 -9.86
CA GLN A 230 15.61 -10.73 -11.31
C GLN A 230 16.39 -11.91 -11.92
N ARG A 231 15.67 -12.95 -12.35
CA ARG A 231 16.10 -13.86 -13.39
C ARG A 231 14.93 -14.11 -14.34
#